data_b83d5d4064438da6f50a7ded9ac5f4b8
#
_entry.id   b83d5d4064438da6f50a7ded9ac5f4b8
#
_cell.length_a   1.000
_cell.length_b   1.000
_cell.length_c   1.000
_cell.angle_alpha   90.00
_cell.angle_beta   90.00
_cell.angle_gamma   90.00
#
_symmetry.space_group_name_H-M   'P 1'
#
loop_
_entity.id
_entity.type
_entity.pdbx_description
1 polymer ?
#
loop_
_entity_poly.entity_id
_entity_poly.type
_entity_poly.pdbx_seq_one_letter_code
_entity_poly.pdbx_strand_id
1 'polypeptide(L)'
;MLLPDSKLNMKYLACLLLAGAVAGCASAPKAPQRFAWVTGLKPEKAAYYKDLHAHPWPGVMKQLKACHVQNYSIFEKEIDGNLYLLSYLEYTGNDFDADMKKMAADPETQRWWKETDPCQRPLPDAAARGKIWSDTLEVFYLK
;
A
#
# COMPACT_ATOMS: atom_id res chain seq x y z
N MET A 1 47.07 28.17 74.16
CA MET A 1 46.02 27.19 74.49
C MET A 1 45.37 26.76 73.18
N LEU A 2 45.51 25.49 72.86
CA LEU A 2 45.51 24.85 71.60
C LEU A 2 44.10 24.81 70.89
N LEU A 3 44.09 25.11 69.63
CA LEU A 3 42.98 24.79 68.73
C LEU A 3 43.05 23.31 68.28
N PRO A 4 41.98 22.58 68.14
CA PRO A 4 42.03 21.35 67.33
C PRO A 4 41.48 21.52 65.93
N ASP A 5 42.26 20.98 65.03
CA ASP A 5 41.93 20.73 63.64
C ASP A 5 40.57 20.04 63.45
N SER A 6 39.74 20.52 62.55
CA SER A 6 38.68 19.73 61.97
C SER A 6 38.91 19.57 60.47
N LYS A 7 39.51 18.41 60.12
CA LYS A 7 39.60 17.92 58.73
C LYS A 7 38.21 17.56 58.25
N LEU A 8 37.61 18.39 57.45
CA LEU A 8 36.36 18.08 56.77
C LEU A 8 36.63 17.20 55.57
N ASN A 9 36.16 15.99 55.66
CA ASN A 9 36.27 14.96 54.63
C ASN A 9 35.47 15.34 53.36
N MET A 10 36.19 15.74 52.35
CA MET A 10 35.66 16.06 51.01
C MET A 10 35.59 14.75 50.19
N LYS A 11 34.55 13.95 50.45
CA LYS A 11 34.28 12.70 49.69
C LYS A 11 32.82 12.56 49.26
N TYR A 12 32.14 13.62 48.87
CA TYR A 12 30.88 13.51 48.16
C TYR A 12 30.91 14.37 46.89
N LEU A 13 31.80 13.96 45.97
CA LEU A 13 31.75 14.50 44.63
C LEU A 13 30.54 13.90 43.89
N ALA A 14 29.65 14.76 43.57
CA ALA A 14 28.38 14.51 42.94
C ALA A 14 28.51 13.66 41.67
N CYS A 15 27.87 12.49 41.63
CA CYS A 15 27.49 11.82 40.39
C CYS A 15 26.37 12.61 39.73
N LEU A 16 26.72 13.54 38.87
CA LEU A 16 25.81 14.12 37.91
C LEU A 16 25.49 13.05 36.85
N LEU A 17 24.36 12.36 37.02
CA LEU A 17 23.75 11.54 35.97
C LEU A 17 23.29 12.45 34.84
N LEU A 18 24.09 12.54 33.78
CA LEU A 18 23.64 13.05 32.49
C LEU A 18 22.64 12.01 31.95
N ALA A 19 21.34 12.22 32.22
CA ALA A 19 20.27 11.56 31.50
C ALA A 19 20.29 12.15 30.08
N GLY A 20 21.03 11.50 29.18
CA GLY A 20 20.97 11.78 27.75
C GLY A 20 19.58 11.43 27.26
N ALA A 21 18.74 12.45 27.02
CA ALA A 21 17.49 12.30 26.30
C ALA A 21 17.85 11.85 24.86
N VAL A 22 17.77 10.57 24.59
CA VAL A 22 17.78 10.05 23.23
C VAL A 22 16.44 10.48 22.62
N ALA A 23 16.40 11.67 22.02
CA ALA A 23 15.31 12.07 21.16
C ALA A 23 15.33 11.13 19.94
N GLY A 24 14.61 10.02 20.04
CA GLY A 24 14.34 9.15 18.90
C GLY A 24 13.65 10.00 17.85
N CYS A 25 14.33 10.28 16.73
CA CYS A 25 13.69 10.83 15.55
C CYS A 25 12.70 9.78 15.07
N ALA A 26 11.45 9.84 15.55
CA ALA A 26 10.35 9.16 14.93
C ALA A 26 10.19 9.80 13.55
N SER A 27 10.66 9.13 12.51
CA SER A 27 10.39 9.56 11.13
C SER A 27 8.88 9.64 10.94
N ALA A 28 8.41 10.77 10.43
CA ALA A 28 6.99 10.95 10.11
C ALA A 28 6.52 9.78 9.22
N PRO A 29 5.30 9.28 9.43
CA PRO A 29 4.74 8.22 8.59
C PRO A 29 4.87 8.60 7.12
N LYS A 30 5.44 7.71 6.30
CA LYS A 30 5.55 7.92 4.86
C LYS A 30 4.14 8.02 4.28
N ALA A 31 3.90 9.05 3.47
CA ALA A 31 2.64 9.17 2.76
C ALA A 31 2.43 7.97 1.83
N PRO A 32 1.20 7.44 1.69
CA PRO A 32 0.92 6.35 0.77
C PRO A 32 1.29 6.71 -0.66
N GLN A 33 1.82 5.76 -1.40
CA GLN A 33 1.92 5.85 -2.86
C GLN A 33 0.53 5.57 -3.45
N ARG A 34 0.15 6.31 -4.47
CA ARG A 34 -1.15 6.15 -5.15
C ARG A 34 -0.95 5.62 -6.54
N PHE A 35 -1.79 4.68 -6.90
CA PHE A 35 -1.79 4.08 -8.22
C PHE A 35 -3.21 4.09 -8.77
N ALA A 36 -3.32 4.35 -10.06
CA ALA A 36 -4.56 4.19 -10.79
C ALA A 36 -4.29 3.54 -12.15
N TRP A 37 -5.26 2.78 -12.62
CA TRP A 37 -5.18 2.06 -13.88
C TRP A 37 -6.53 2.06 -14.57
N VAL A 38 -6.51 1.80 -15.88
CA VAL A 38 -7.72 1.63 -16.68
C VAL A 38 -7.64 0.37 -17.52
N THR A 39 -8.78 -0.31 -17.67
CA THR A 39 -8.95 -1.42 -18.62
C THR A 39 -10.36 -1.42 -19.19
N GLY A 40 -10.58 -2.04 -20.32
CA GLY A 40 -11.92 -2.32 -20.82
C GLY A 40 -12.59 -3.45 -20.05
N LEU A 41 -13.92 -3.44 -20.00
CA LEU A 41 -14.76 -4.51 -19.49
C LEU A 41 -15.60 -5.07 -20.65
N LYS A 42 -15.65 -6.38 -20.79
CA LYS A 42 -16.51 -7.03 -21.78
C LYS A 42 -17.97 -6.92 -21.35
N PRO A 43 -18.87 -6.34 -22.17
CA PRO A 43 -20.28 -6.15 -21.77
C PRO A 43 -20.97 -7.42 -21.32
N GLU A 44 -20.73 -8.54 -22.01
CA GLU A 44 -21.29 -9.86 -21.69
C GLU A 44 -20.77 -10.47 -20.39
N LYS A 45 -19.69 -9.92 -19.84
CA LYS A 45 -19.06 -10.33 -18.58
C LYS A 45 -19.28 -9.35 -17.43
N ALA A 46 -19.88 -8.18 -17.70
CA ALA A 46 -20.00 -7.09 -16.73
C ALA A 46 -20.79 -7.49 -15.48
N ALA A 47 -21.91 -8.20 -15.65
CA ALA A 47 -22.72 -8.68 -14.53
C ALA A 47 -21.93 -9.66 -13.65
N TYR A 48 -21.24 -10.61 -14.25
CA TYR A 48 -20.42 -11.59 -13.54
C TYR A 48 -19.24 -10.93 -12.79
N TYR A 49 -18.54 -10.01 -13.44
CA TYR A 49 -17.44 -9.26 -12.83
C TYR A 49 -17.91 -8.48 -11.59
N LYS A 50 -19.09 -7.82 -11.69
CA LYS A 50 -19.68 -7.09 -10.55
C LYS A 50 -20.10 -8.01 -9.41
N ASP A 51 -20.67 -9.17 -9.71
CA ASP A 51 -21.03 -10.16 -8.70
C ASP A 51 -19.81 -10.69 -7.94
N LEU A 52 -18.71 -11.02 -8.64
CA LEU A 52 -17.44 -11.40 -8.01
C LEU A 52 -16.95 -10.33 -7.03
N HIS A 53 -17.02 -9.04 -7.40
CA HIS A 53 -16.54 -7.94 -6.57
C HIS A 53 -17.53 -7.53 -5.47
N ALA A 54 -18.81 -7.88 -5.59
CA ALA A 54 -19.78 -7.75 -4.50
C ALA A 54 -19.55 -8.81 -3.40
N HIS A 55 -18.93 -9.95 -3.74
CA HIS A 55 -18.64 -11.07 -2.84
C HIS A 55 -17.15 -11.45 -2.88
N PRO A 56 -16.22 -10.54 -2.56
CA PRO A 56 -14.80 -10.79 -2.71
C PRO A 56 -14.34 -11.92 -1.78
N TRP A 57 -13.45 -12.77 -2.28
CA TRP A 57 -12.97 -13.90 -1.50
C TRP A 57 -12.11 -13.44 -0.31
N PRO A 58 -12.35 -13.99 0.90
CA PRO A 58 -11.64 -13.56 2.11
C PRO A 58 -10.12 -13.64 2.02
N GLY A 59 -9.57 -14.67 1.34
CA GLY A 59 -8.13 -14.81 1.14
C GLY A 59 -7.54 -13.72 0.24
N VAL A 60 -8.24 -13.33 -0.82
CA VAL A 60 -7.83 -12.20 -1.69
C VAL A 60 -7.80 -10.90 -0.88
N MET A 61 -8.83 -10.63 -0.07
CA MET A 61 -8.87 -9.45 0.80
C MET A 61 -7.75 -9.46 1.85
N LYS A 62 -7.42 -10.62 2.39
CA LYS A 62 -6.30 -10.80 3.32
C LYS A 62 -4.96 -10.55 2.61
N GLN A 63 -4.79 -11.07 1.41
CA GLN A 63 -3.55 -10.92 0.64
C GLN A 63 -3.30 -9.47 0.20
N LEU A 64 -4.34 -8.75 -0.24
CA LEU A 64 -4.24 -7.31 -0.54
C LEU A 64 -3.68 -6.54 0.67
N LYS A 65 -4.25 -6.75 1.86
CA LYS A 65 -3.78 -6.13 3.10
C LYS A 65 -2.35 -6.54 3.46
N ALA A 66 -2.01 -7.82 3.30
CA ALA A 66 -0.67 -8.36 3.56
C ALA A 66 0.40 -7.82 2.59
N CYS A 67 -0.03 -7.30 1.43
CA CYS A 67 0.79 -6.59 0.45
C CYS A 67 0.65 -5.07 0.57
N HIS A 68 0.26 -4.56 1.73
CA HIS A 68 0.20 -3.13 2.08
C HIS A 68 -0.73 -2.29 1.17
N VAL A 69 -1.73 -2.92 0.56
CA VAL A 69 -2.76 -2.25 -0.25
C VAL A 69 -3.90 -1.80 0.66
N GLN A 70 -4.31 -0.55 0.49
CA GLN A 70 -5.48 0.04 1.15
C GLN A 70 -6.23 0.98 0.19
N ASN A 71 -7.42 1.42 0.59
CA ASN A 71 -8.27 2.36 -0.17
C ASN A 71 -8.41 1.94 -1.65
N TYR A 72 -8.55 0.62 -1.86
CA TYR A 72 -8.69 0.05 -3.19
C TYR A 72 -10.13 0.17 -3.67
N SER A 73 -10.30 0.82 -4.81
CA SER A 73 -11.60 1.04 -5.44
C SER A 73 -11.53 0.73 -6.93
N ILE A 74 -12.60 0.19 -7.48
CA ILE A 74 -12.78 0.00 -8.93
C ILE A 74 -14.11 0.64 -9.31
N PHE A 75 -14.08 1.49 -10.32
CA PHE A 75 -15.23 2.19 -10.85
C PHE A 75 -15.52 1.73 -12.28
N GLU A 76 -16.79 1.55 -12.62
CA GLU A 76 -17.23 1.26 -14.00
C GLU A 76 -17.69 2.55 -14.66
N LYS A 77 -17.34 2.75 -15.93
CA LYS A 77 -17.82 3.85 -16.75
C LYS A 77 -18.04 3.39 -18.19
N GLU A 78 -19.18 3.74 -18.74
CA GLU A 78 -19.42 3.64 -20.18
C GLU A 78 -18.92 4.91 -20.89
N ILE A 79 -18.16 4.73 -21.97
CA ILE A 79 -17.64 5.79 -22.82
C ILE A 79 -17.81 5.31 -24.28
N ASP A 80 -18.57 6.07 -25.08
CA ASP A 80 -18.83 5.77 -26.49
C ASP A 80 -19.31 4.32 -26.74
N GLY A 81 -20.24 3.86 -25.90
CA GLY A 81 -20.80 2.50 -25.97
C GLY A 81 -19.86 1.38 -25.52
N ASN A 82 -18.71 1.70 -24.96
CA ASN A 82 -17.77 0.74 -24.40
C ASN A 82 -17.68 0.86 -22.88
N LEU A 83 -17.62 -0.28 -22.19
CA LEU A 83 -17.43 -0.31 -20.74
C LEU A 83 -15.94 -0.29 -20.39
N TYR A 84 -15.61 0.52 -19.39
CA TYR A 84 -14.27 0.64 -18.83
C TYR A 84 -14.31 0.50 -17.30
N LEU A 85 -13.22 -0.04 -16.76
CA LEU A 85 -12.93 -0.08 -15.32
C LEU A 85 -11.81 0.89 -15.03
N LEU A 86 -12.00 1.74 -14.02
CA LEU A 86 -10.97 2.62 -13.46
C LEU A 86 -10.65 2.10 -12.07
N SER A 87 -9.42 1.73 -11.86
CA SER A 87 -8.92 1.21 -10.58
C SER A 87 -8.09 2.28 -9.88
N TYR A 88 -8.25 2.41 -8.57
CA TYR A 88 -7.43 3.26 -7.71
C TYR A 88 -7.07 2.47 -6.45
N LEU A 89 -5.82 2.58 -6.01
CA LEU A 89 -5.40 2.07 -4.71
C LEU A 89 -4.30 2.94 -4.08
N GLU A 90 -4.17 2.79 -2.78
CA GLU A 90 -3.04 3.31 -2.01
C GLU A 90 -2.15 2.16 -1.54
N TYR A 91 -0.84 2.41 -1.57
CA TYR A 91 0.17 1.47 -1.12
C TYR A 91 1.00 2.09 0.02
N THR A 92 1.08 1.40 1.15
CA THR A 92 1.75 1.86 2.36
C THR A 92 3.06 1.14 2.66
N GLY A 93 3.44 0.18 1.81
CA GLY A 93 4.68 -0.57 1.95
C GLY A 93 5.93 0.20 1.49
N ASN A 94 7.05 -0.48 1.50
CA ASN A 94 8.35 0.09 1.12
C ASN A 94 8.88 -0.38 -0.24
N ASP A 95 8.37 -1.51 -0.74
CA ASP A 95 8.79 -2.12 -2.01
C ASP A 95 7.55 -2.67 -2.73
N PHE A 96 6.98 -1.83 -3.59
CA PHE A 96 5.76 -2.17 -4.35
C PHE A 96 5.98 -3.39 -5.25
N ASP A 97 7.12 -3.46 -5.93
CA ASP A 97 7.40 -4.55 -6.86
C ASP A 97 7.53 -5.90 -6.15
N ALA A 98 8.18 -5.92 -4.98
CA ALA A 98 8.30 -7.13 -4.16
C ALA A 98 6.92 -7.58 -3.64
N ASP A 99 6.10 -6.65 -3.16
CA ASP A 99 4.75 -6.98 -2.68
C ASP A 99 3.82 -7.43 -3.82
N MET A 100 3.92 -6.85 -5.02
CA MET A 100 3.16 -7.31 -6.19
C MET A 100 3.61 -8.70 -6.65
N LYS A 101 4.91 -9.01 -6.58
CA LYS A 101 5.41 -10.38 -6.83
C LYS A 101 4.87 -11.37 -5.80
N LYS A 102 4.84 -10.99 -4.52
CA LYS A 102 4.25 -11.79 -3.43
C LYS A 102 2.75 -12.03 -3.67
N MET A 103 2.02 -11.01 -4.09
CA MET A 103 0.60 -11.12 -4.45
C MET A 103 0.40 -12.08 -5.63
N ALA A 104 1.22 -11.95 -6.68
CA ALA A 104 1.16 -12.80 -7.85
C ALA A 104 1.51 -14.27 -7.57
N ALA A 105 2.30 -14.54 -6.53
CA ALA A 105 2.65 -15.90 -6.11
C ALA A 105 1.58 -16.57 -5.23
N ASP A 106 0.60 -15.80 -4.73
CA ASP A 106 -0.46 -16.33 -3.86
C ASP A 106 -1.47 -17.16 -4.65
N PRO A 107 -1.71 -18.44 -4.28
CA PRO A 107 -2.59 -19.32 -5.05
C PRO A 107 -4.04 -18.86 -5.10
N GLU A 108 -4.55 -18.19 -4.05
CA GLU A 108 -5.93 -17.70 -4.04
C GLU A 108 -6.10 -16.47 -4.92
N THR A 109 -5.12 -15.58 -4.92
CA THR A 109 -5.05 -14.46 -5.86
C THR A 109 -4.99 -14.94 -7.32
N GLN A 110 -4.18 -15.95 -7.61
CA GLN A 110 -4.11 -16.53 -8.96
C GLN A 110 -5.45 -17.13 -9.40
N ARG A 111 -6.17 -17.81 -8.50
CA ARG A 111 -7.52 -18.32 -8.81
C ARG A 111 -8.51 -17.20 -9.06
N TRP A 112 -8.44 -16.12 -8.26
CA TRP A 112 -9.26 -14.93 -8.44
C TRP A 112 -9.01 -14.28 -9.82
N TRP A 113 -7.76 -14.12 -10.20
CA TRP A 113 -7.42 -13.57 -11.52
C TRP A 113 -7.92 -14.44 -12.68
N LYS A 114 -7.94 -15.76 -12.53
CA LYS A 114 -8.53 -16.66 -13.55
C LYS A 114 -10.01 -16.41 -13.79
N GLU A 115 -10.73 -15.88 -12.80
CA GLU A 115 -12.13 -15.48 -12.94
C GLU A 115 -12.27 -14.05 -13.48
N THR A 116 -11.43 -13.13 -13.03
CA THR A 116 -11.56 -11.69 -13.35
C THR A 116 -10.91 -11.31 -14.67
N ASP A 117 -9.73 -11.82 -14.99
CA ASP A 117 -9.00 -11.46 -16.22
C ASP A 117 -9.79 -11.74 -17.51
N PRO A 118 -10.50 -12.88 -17.65
CA PRO A 118 -11.30 -13.14 -18.84
C PRO A 118 -12.48 -12.17 -19.04
N CYS A 119 -12.86 -11.43 -18.00
CA CYS A 119 -13.92 -10.41 -18.08
C CYS A 119 -13.41 -9.10 -18.68
N GLN A 120 -12.11 -8.90 -18.64
CA GLN A 120 -11.47 -7.64 -19.03
C GLN A 120 -11.00 -7.66 -20.48
N ARG A 121 -10.84 -6.46 -21.05
CA ARG A 121 -10.34 -6.24 -22.39
C ARG A 121 -9.21 -5.21 -22.31
N PRO A 122 -7.95 -5.65 -22.33
CA PRO A 122 -6.81 -4.75 -22.24
C PRO A 122 -6.85 -3.66 -23.32
N LEU A 123 -6.46 -2.45 -22.96
CA LEU A 123 -6.22 -1.39 -23.93
C LEU A 123 -4.97 -1.69 -24.75
N PRO A 124 -4.80 -1.08 -25.95
CA PRO A 124 -3.72 -1.44 -26.87
C PRO A 124 -2.32 -1.35 -26.26
N ASP A 125 -2.06 -0.32 -25.42
CA ASP A 125 -0.78 -0.12 -24.75
C ASP A 125 -0.49 -1.19 -23.67
N ALA A 126 -1.50 -1.62 -22.93
CA ALA A 126 -1.38 -2.72 -21.97
C ALA A 126 -1.22 -4.06 -22.67
N ALA A 127 -2.03 -4.31 -23.70
CA ALA A 127 -1.95 -5.54 -24.50
C ALA A 127 -0.56 -5.73 -25.15
N ALA A 128 0.03 -4.66 -25.66
CA ALA A 128 1.39 -4.70 -26.23
C ALA A 128 2.47 -5.08 -25.20
N ARG A 129 2.19 -4.92 -23.90
CA ARG A 129 3.09 -5.31 -22.78
C ARG A 129 2.67 -6.61 -22.10
N GLY A 130 1.68 -7.31 -22.61
CA GLY A 130 1.11 -8.52 -21.98
C GLY A 130 0.43 -8.24 -20.64
N LYS A 131 -0.07 -7.01 -20.44
CA LYS A 131 -0.78 -6.60 -19.23
C LYS A 131 -2.27 -6.48 -19.47
N ILE A 132 -3.07 -6.59 -18.42
CA ILE A 132 -4.53 -6.35 -18.46
C ILE A 132 -4.83 -4.86 -18.28
N TRP A 133 -4.13 -4.19 -17.37
CA TRP A 133 -4.38 -2.83 -16.98
C TRP A 133 -3.38 -1.86 -17.58
N SER A 134 -3.87 -0.76 -18.12
CA SER A 134 -3.07 0.37 -18.62
C SER A 134 -2.73 1.30 -17.46
N ASP A 135 -1.46 1.71 -17.41
CA ASP A 135 -0.99 2.66 -16.42
C ASP A 135 -1.59 4.06 -16.69
N THR A 136 -1.85 4.81 -15.62
CA THR A 136 -2.28 6.21 -15.71
C THR A 136 -1.23 7.12 -15.08
N LEU A 137 -1.28 8.41 -15.40
CA LEU A 137 -0.43 9.44 -14.82
C LEU A 137 -1.24 10.24 -13.81
N GLU A 138 -0.78 10.32 -12.55
CA GLU A 138 -1.34 11.26 -11.59
C GLU A 138 -0.95 12.69 -12.01
N VAL A 139 -1.95 13.52 -12.32
CA VAL A 139 -1.74 14.91 -12.75
C VAL A 139 -1.95 15.93 -11.62
N PHE A 140 -2.61 15.51 -10.54
CA PHE A 140 -2.88 16.37 -9.38
C PHE A 140 -3.18 15.53 -8.13
N TYR A 141 -2.68 16.00 -7.01
CA TYR A 141 -3.04 15.51 -5.67
C TYR A 141 -3.05 16.66 -4.67
N LEU A 142 -4.13 16.79 -3.93
CA LEU A 142 -4.22 17.67 -2.76
C LEU A 142 -3.98 16.84 -1.49
N LYS A 143 -3.00 17.25 -0.68
CA LYS A 143 -2.64 16.60 0.59
C LYS A 143 -3.53 17.12 1.71
#